data_cc003ded5c1d778d5ae3c4bfe9bfc993
#
_entry.id   cc003ded5c1d778d5ae3c4bfe9bfc993
#
_cell.length_a   1.000
_cell.length_b   1.000
_cell.length_c   1.000
_cell.angle_alpha   90.00
_cell.angle_beta   90.00
_cell.angle_gamma   90.00
#
_symmetry.space_group_name_H-M   'P 1'
#
loop_
_entity.id
_entity.type
_entity.pdbx_description
1 polymer ?
#
loop_
_entity_poly.entity_id
_entity_poly.type
_entity_poly.pdbx_seq_one_letter_code
_entity_poly.pdbx_strand_id
1 'polypeptide(L)'
;MLDQARRRVAARGWNNVELVQARAADFDFPADVDAVFSAFALTLEPLFDEVIAKAAEAIAPGGRFVLVDLRMPESWLRHLGPVLTLLVRPFAVSLEVARRQPWQSLRRHFSQYSYWEGYFGVVYIAVGERAESLT
;
A
#
# COMPACT_ATOMS: atom_id res chain seq x y z
N MET A 1 -18.16 -0.15 1.22
CA MET A 1 -17.10 -0.01 0.17
C MET A 1 -17.29 -1.03 -0.95
N LEU A 2 -17.32 -2.34 -0.70
CA LEU A 2 -17.47 -3.37 -1.74
C LEU A 2 -18.75 -3.24 -2.57
N ASP A 3 -19.88 -2.86 -1.97
CA ASP A 3 -21.14 -2.66 -2.71
C ASP A 3 -21.06 -1.50 -3.72
N GLN A 4 -20.31 -0.45 -3.39
CA GLN A 4 -20.05 0.63 -4.34
C GLN A 4 -19.11 0.15 -5.48
N ALA A 5 -18.11 -0.66 -5.17
CA ALA A 5 -17.25 -1.26 -6.17
C ALA A 5 -18.05 -2.16 -7.11
N ARG A 6 -18.89 -3.06 -6.58
CA ARG A 6 -19.81 -3.91 -7.36
C ARG A 6 -20.69 -3.11 -8.31
N ARG A 7 -21.29 -2.01 -7.82
CA ARG A 7 -22.13 -1.13 -8.66
C ARG A 7 -21.32 -0.48 -9.79
N ARG A 8 -20.08 -0.05 -9.52
CA ARG A 8 -19.21 0.56 -10.54
C ARG A 8 -18.77 -0.45 -11.61
N VAL A 9 -18.39 -1.66 -11.19
CA VAL A 9 -18.02 -2.75 -12.09
C VAL A 9 -19.20 -3.09 -13.01
N ALA A 10 -20.41 -3.29 -12.43
CA ALA A 10 -21.62 -3.58 -13.18
C ALA A 10 -22.01 -2.45 -14.14
N ALA A 11 -21.98 -1.20 -13.69
CA ALA A 11 -22.33 -0.02 -14.51
C ALA A 11 -21.39 0.18 -15.71
N ARG A 12 -20.15 -0.31 -15.62
CA ARG A 12 -19.15 -0.22 -16.70
C ARG A 12 -19.04 -1.49 -17.57
N GLY A 13 -19.79 -2.52 -17.21
CA GLY A 13 -19.74 -3.79 -17.93
C GLY A 13 -18.38 -4.49 -17.87
N TRP A 14 -17.58 -4.25 -16.83
CA TRP A 14 -16.28 -4.89 -16.67
C TRP A 14 -16.47 -6.36 -16.29
N ASN A 15 -15.92 -7.26 -17.09
CA ASN A 15 -15.98 -8.72 -16.88
C ASN A 15 -14.63 -9.32 -16.43
N ASN A 16 -13.60 -8.50 -16.28
CA ASN A 16 -12.24 -8.86 -15.90
C ASN A 16 -11.89 -8.38 -14.48
N VAL A 17 -12.89 -8.07 -13.65
CA VAL A 17 -12.70 -7.60 -12.28
C VAL A 17 -13.31 -8.58 -11.31
N GLU A 18 -12.49 -9.12 -10.42
CA GLU A 18 -12.92 -9.92 -9.27
C GLU A 18 -12.88 -9.07 -8.01
N LEU A 19 -13.93 -9.11 -7.20
CA LEU A 19 -14.05 -8.39 -5.93
C LEU A 19 -14.04 -9.38 -4.78
N VAL A 20 -12.96 -9.39 -4.01
CA VAL A 20 -12.75 -10.27 -2.87
C VAL A 20 -12.96 -9.51 -1.56
N GLN A 21 -13.77 -10.06 -0.66
CA GLN A 21 -13.96 -9.55 0.70
C GLN A 21 -13.06 -10.32 1.66
N ALA A 22 -11.86 -9.79 1.89
CA ALA A 22 -10.89 -10.37 2.81
C ALA A 22 -10.07 -9.24 3.47
N ARG A 23 -9.39 -9.55 4.57
CA ARG A 23 -8.28 -8.71 5.06
C ARG A 23 -7.08 -8.93 4.16
N ALA A 24 -6.26 -7.90 3.97
CA ALA A 24 -5.09 -8.01 3.12
C ALA A 24 -4.13 -9.12 3.58
N ALA A 25 -3.95 -9.29 4.89
CA ALA A 25 -3.11 -10.34 5.48
C ALA A 25 -3.63 -11.76 5.24
N ASP A 26 -4.95 -11.92 5.10
CA ASP A 26 -5.61 -13.22 4.88
C ASP A 26 -5.78 -13.55 3.39
N PHE A 27 -5.40 -12.62 2.50
CA PHE A 27 -5.49 -12.81 1.06
C PHE A 27 -4.29 -13.58 0.53
N ASP A 28 -4.57 -14.64 -0.22
CA ASP A 28 -3.55 -15.39 -0.94
C ASP A 28 -3.47 -14.86 -2.38
N PHE A 29 -2.33 -14.25 -2.68
CA PHE A 29 -2.10 -13.74 -4.03
C PHE A 29 -1.97 -14.91 -5.02
N PRO A 30 -2.61 -14.82 -6.21
CA PRO A 30 -2.33 -15.77 -7.27
C PRO A 30 -0.85 -15.71 -7.66
N ALA A 31 -0.34 -16.81 -8.21
CA ALA A 31 1.03 -16.83 -8.73
C ALA A 31 1.14 -15.97 -10.00
N ASP A 32 2.35 -15.48 -10.26
CA ASP A 32 2.72 -14.73 -11.46
C ASP A 32 1.89 -13.46 -11.70
N VAL A 33 1.65 -12.72 -10.62
CA VAL A 33 0.97 -11.42 -10.70
C VAL A 33 1.92 -10.37 -11.34
N ASP A 34 1.46 -9.68 -12.36
CA ASP A 34 2.25 -8.62 -13.03
C ASP A 34 2.45 -7.40 -12.15
N ALA A 35 1.43 -7.02 -11.38
CA ALA A 35 1.53 -5.87 -10.49
C ALA A 35 0.57 -5.98 -9.29
N VAL A 36 1.02 -5.43 -8.16
CA VAL A 36 0.21 -5.18 -6.97
C VAL A 36 0.16 -3.68 -6.70
N PHE A 37 -1.02 -3.15 -6.44
CA PHE A 37 -1.23 -1.74 -6.12
C PHE A 37 -1.97 -1.58 -4.81
N SER A 38 -1.41 -0.80 -3.90
CA SER A 38 -2.06 -0.40 -2.65
C SER A 38 -2.14 1.12 -2.53
N ALA A 39 -3.33 1.65 -2.27
CA ALA A 39 -3.56 3.07 -2.09
C ALA A 39 -4.28 3.34 -0.76
N PHE A 40 -3.63 4.08 0.15
CA PHE A 40 -4.16 4.55 1.43
C PHE A 40 -4.77 3.43 2.30
N ALA A 41 -4.19 2.24 2.25
CA ALA A 41 -4.73 1.07 2.92
C ALA A 41 -3.67 0.31 3.75
N LEU A 42 -2.46 0.19 3.24
CA LEU A 42 -1.47 -0.71 3.83
C LEU A 42 -0.93 -0.20 5.17
N THR A 43 -0.84 1.11 5.37
CA THR A 43 -0.49 1.71 6.69
C THR A 43 -1.51 1.33 7.77
N LEU A 44 -2.77 1.05 7.42
CA LEU A 44 -3.81 0.63 8.36
C LEU A 44 -3.71 -0.86 8.73
N GLU A 45 -3.07 -1.69 7.90
CA GLU A 45 -2.91 -3.12 8.15
C GLU A 45 -1.75 -3.39 9.14
N PRO A 46 -2.00 -3.96 10.32
CA PRO A 46 -0.93 -4.27 11.28
C PRO A 46 0.12 -5.24 10.74
N LEU A 47 -0.31 -6.19 9.89
CA LEU A 47 0.52 -7.23 9.29
C LEU A 47 1.03 -6.84 7.89
N PHE A 48 1.25 -5.55 7.65
CA PHE A 48 1.66 -5.04 6.34
C PHE A 48 2.96 -5.67 5.81
N ASP A 49 3.87 -6.05 6.69
CA ASP A 49 5.14 -6.70 6.30
C ASP A 49 4.90 -8.09 5.71
N GLU A 50 3.98 -8.87 6.31
CA GLU A 50 3.57 -10.17 5.80
C GLU A 50 2.83 -10.05 4.46
N VAL A 51 1.97 -9.04 4.32
CA VAL A 51 1.27 -8.76 3.05
C VAL A 51 2.27 -8.45 1.94
N ILE A 52 3.27 -7.61 2.23
CA ILE A 52 4.31 -7.25 1.26
C ILE A 52 5.18 -8.46 0.91
N ALA A 53 5.55 -9.29 1.90
CA ALA A 53 6.32 -10.50 1.67
C ALA A 53 5.57 -11.50 0.76
N LYS A 54 4.30 -11.80 1.06
CA LYS A 54 3.44 -12.65 0.23
C LYS A 54 3.30 -12.11 -1.20
N ALA A 55 3.09 -10.80 -1.34
CA ALA A 55 2.99 -10.16 -2.64
C ALA A 55 4.31 -10.23 -3.43
N ALA A 56 5.45 -10.04 -2.76
CA ALA A 56 6.77 -10.12 -3.40
C ALA A 56 7.07 -11.53 -3.94
N GLU A 57 6.60 -12.57 -3.24
CA GLU A 57 6.71 -13.95 -3.71
C GLU A 57 5.78 -14.24 -4.90
N ALA A 58 4.59 -13.63 -4.92
CA ALA A 58 3.58 -13.86 -5.94
C ALA A 58 3.81 -13.05 -7.24
N ILE A 59 4.49 -11.90 -7.15
CA ILE A 59 4.77 -11.05 -8.30
C ILE A 59 5.74 -11.75 -9.26
N ALA A 60 5.41 -11.75 -10.55
CA ALA A 60 6.24 -12.31 -11.61
C ALA A 60 7.60 -11.59 -11.73
N PRO A 61 8.64 -12.23 -12.27
CA PRO A 61 9.89 -11.54 -12.62
C PRO A 61 9.62 -10.34 -13.54
N GLY A 62 10.22 -9.17 -13.22
CA GLY A 62 9.93 -7.90 -13.89
C GLY A 62 8.64 -7.20 -13.45
N GLY A 63 7.81 -7.85 -12.64
CA GLY A 63 6.61 -7.27 -12.07
C GLY A 63 6.91 -6.33 -10.89
N ARG A 64 5.89 -5.59 -10.43
CA ARG A 64 6.10 -4.52 -9.46
C ARG A 64 5.01 -4.41 -8.40
N PHE A 65 5.40 -3.93 -7.22
CA PHE A 65 4.50 -3.48 -6.17
C PHE A 65 4.52 -1.96 -6.10
N VAL A 66 3.36 -1.32 -6.23
CA VAL A 66 3.21 0.14 -6.11
C VAL A 66 2.40 0.44 -4.85
N LEU A 67 2.98 1.24 -3.97
CA LEU A 67 2.39 1.68 -2.72
C LEU A 67 2.26 3.19 -2.70
N VAL A 68 1.04 3.69 -2.53
CA VAL A 68 0.73 5.11 -2.28
C VAL A 68 0.06 5.20 -0.93
N ASP A 69 0.66 5.91 0.01
CA ASP A 69 0.10 6.00 1.36
C ASP A 69 0.51 7.31 2.06
N LEU A 70 0.03 7.48 3.28
CA LEU A 70 0.32 8.63 4.12
C LEU A 70 1.46 8.33 5.09
N ARG A 71 2.26 9.35 5.38
CA ARG A 71 3.26 9.30 6.46
C ARG A 71 3.20 10.58 7.29
N MET A 72 3.67 10.49 8.53
CA MET A 72 3.92 11.67 9.32
C MET A 72 5.24 12.31 8.85
N PRO A 73 5.24 13.55 8.34
CA PRO A 73 6.46 14.22 7.90
C PRO A 73 7.40 14.46 9.09
N GLU A 74 8.70 14.28 8.86
CA GLU A 74 9.75 14.53 9.87
C GLU A 74 10.06 16.01 10.08
N SER A 75 9.42 16.88 9.31
CA SER A 75 9.57 18.31 9.31
C SER A 75 8.91 19.00 10.54
N TRP A 76 8.88 20.32 10.54
CA TRP A 76 8.23 21.14 11.57
C TRP A 76 6.77 20.75 11.88
N LEU A 77 6.05 20.13 10.94
CA LEU A 77 4.70 19.59 11.14
C LEU A 77 4.65 18.50 12.23
N ARG A 78 5.78 17.83 12.51
CA ARG A 78 5.89 16.88 13.63
C ARG A 78 5.61 17.55 14.99
N HIS A 79 5.95 18.83 15.15
CA HIS A 79 5.72 19.59 16.37
C HIS A 79 4.24 19.98 16.55
N LEU A 80 3.46 19.96 15.47
CA LEU A 80 2.01 20.12 15.48
C LEU A 80 1.25 18.79 15.61
N GLY A 81 1.96 17.70 15.82
CA GLY A 81 1.43 16.33 15.89
C GLY A 81 0.17 16.19 16.76
N PRO A 82 0.08 16.74 17.98
CA PRO A 82 -1.13 16.64 18.81
C PRO A 82 -2.35 17.30 18.15
N VAL A 83 -2.17 18.44 17.48
CA VAL A 83 -3.25 19.17 16.80
C VAL A 83 -3.65 18.46 15.51
N LEU A 84 -2.67 18.00 14.73
CA LEU A 84 -2.94 17.22 13.53
C LEU A 84 -3.63 15.90 13.87
N THR A 85 -3.23 15.21 14.93
CA THR A 85 -3.84 13.96 15.36
C THR A 85 -5.32 14.15 15.71
N LEU A 86 -5.67 15.28 16.33
CA LEU A 86 -7.07 15.62 16.64
C LEU A 86 -7.88 15.84 15.35
N LEU A 87 -7.30 16.49 14.34
CA LEU A 87 -7.92 16.76 13.04
C LEU A 87 -8.13 15.50 12.18
N VAL A 88 -7.19 14.54 12.24
CA VAL A 88 -7.27 13.29 11.45
C VAL A 88 -7.91 12.13 12.22
N ARG A 89 -8.24 12.32 13.49
CA ARG A 89 -8.91 11.31 14.35
C ARG A 89 -10.17 10.69 13.72
N PRO A 90 -11.01 11.44 12.99
CA PRO A 90 -12.17 10.86 12.29
C PRO A 90 -11.80 9.84 11.21
N PHE A 91 -10.55 9.85 10.73
CA PHE A 91 -10.05 8.94 9.69
C PHE A 91 -9.35 7.68 10.26
N ALA A 92 -9.55 7.36 11.55
CA ALA A 92 -8.94 6.23 12.25
C ALA A 92 -7.39 6.23 12.27
N VAL A 93 -6.76 7.38 12.07
CA VAL A 93 -5.30 7.52 12.13
C VAL A 93 -4.89 7.74 13.58
N SER A 94 -4.35 6.70 14.23
CA SER A 94 -3.71 6.81 15.54
C SER A 94 -2.23 7.17 15.40
N LEU A 95 -1.59 7.64 16.48
CA LEU A 95 -0.15 7.88 16.48
C LEU A 95 0.67 6.61 16.19
N GLU A 96 0.14 5.44 16.55
CA GLU A 96 0.75 4.16 16.23
C GLU A 96 0.74 3.89 14.71
N VAL A 97 -0.41 4.08 14.07
CA VAL A 97 -0.57 3.96 12.61
C VAL A 97 0.35 4.94 11.87
N ALA A 98 0.44 6.19 12.36
CA ALA A 98 1.31 7.21 11.76
C ALA A 98 2.82 6.89 11.84
N ARG A 99 3.23 6.00 12.74
CA ARG A 99 4.62 5.54 12.89
C ARG A 99 4.96 4.34 12.02
N ARG A 100 3.97 3.67 11.44
CA ARG A 100 4.21 2.53 10.55
C ARG A 100 4.88 2.99 9.27
N GLN A 101 5.80 2.17 8.78
CA GLN A 101 6.66 2.51 7.64
C GLN A 101 6.64 1.39 6.58
N PRO A 102 5.50 1.15 5.91
CA PRO A 102 5.38 0.07 4.92
C PRO A 102 6.37 0.19 3.75
N TRP A 103 6.82 1.40 3.42
CA TRP A 103 7.83 1.63 2.39
C TRP A 103 9.19 0.99 2.72
N GLN A 104 9.53 0.87 4.02
CA GLN A 104 10.76 0.17 4.42
C GLN A 104 10.65 -1.34 4.23
N SER A 105 9.47 -1.90 4.41
CA SER A 105 9.20 -3.29 4.09
C SER A 105 9.36 -3.55 2.60
N LEU A 106 8.81 -2.70 1.74
CA LEU A 106 9.02 -2.80 0.29
C LEU A 106 10.51 -2.83 -0.06
N ARG A 107 11.30 -1.93 0.52
CA ARG A 107 12.75 -1.87 0.31
C ARG A 107 13.48 -3.15 0.72
N ARG A 108 12.97 -3.90 1.71
CA ARG A 108 13.58 -5.17 2.15
C ARG A 108 13.26 -6.35 1.22
N HIS A 109 12.05 -6.37 0.67
CA HIS A 109 11.54 -7.51 -0.10
C HIS A 109 11.76 -7.40 -1.60
N PHE A 110 12.12 -6.22 -2.12
CA PHE A 110 12.34 -6.02 -3.55
C PHE A 110 13.78 -5.62 -3.85
N SER A 111 14.32 -6.13 -4.94
CA SER A 111 15.71 -5.90 -5.38
C SER A 111 15.91 -4.50 -5.95
N GLN A 112 14.89 -3.96 -6.61
CA GLN A 112 14.88 -2.59 -7.11
C GLN A 112 13.79 -1.81 -6.35
N TYR A 113 14.14 -0.60 -5.92
CA TYR A 113 13.28 0.23 -5.10
C TYR A 113 13.39 1.69 -5.49
N SER A 114 12.25 2.34 -5.63
CA SER A 114 12.13 3.78 -5.88
C SER A 114 11.14 4.41 -4.90
N TYR A 115 11.41 5.65 -4.52
CA TYR A 115 10.61 6.35 -3.51
C TYR A 115 10.50 7.84 -3.82
N TRP A 116 9.28 8.38 -3.72
CA TRP A 116 8.98 9.80 -3.91
C TRP A 116 8.07 10.30 -2.81
N GLU A 117 8.23 11.57 -2.46
CA GLU A 117 7.37 12.28 -1.51
C GLU A 117 6.67 13.44 -2.21
N GLY A 118 5.42 13.67 -1.84
CA GLY A 118 4.61 14.79 -2.27
C GLY A 118 3.86 15.44 -1.12
N TYR A 119 3.22 16.56 -1.39
CA TYR A 119 2.40 17.28 -0.44
C TYR A 119 3.11 17.51 0.90
N PHE A 120 4.29 18.14 0.85
CA PHE A 120 5.13 18.45 2.02
C PHE A 120 5.55 17.21 2.82
N GLY A 121 5.70 16.06 2.17
CA GLY A 121 6.10 14.81 2.81
C GLY A 121 4.97 14.05 3.52
N VAL A 122 3.71 14.45 3.32
CA VAL A 122 2.54 13.77 3.90
C VAL A 122 2.12 12.55 3.08
N VAL A 123 2.28 12.61 1.76
CA VAL A 123 2.00 11.50 0.84
C VAL A 123 3.30 10.97 0.29
N TYR A 124 3.43 9.68 0.19
CA TYR A 124 4.56 9.05 -0.48
C TYR A 124 4.09 8.02 -1.51
N ILE A 125 4.96 7.79 -2.49
CA ILE A 125 4.85 6.71 -3.47
C ILE A 125 6.12 5.87 -3.34
N ALA A 126 5.96 4.58 -3.14
CA ALA A 126 7.06 3.63 -3.11
C ALA A 126 6.80 2.53 -4.16
N VAL A 127 7.80 2.19 -4.92
CA VAL A 127 7.74 1.14 -5.93
C VAL A 127 8.85 0.14 -5.66
N GLY A 128 8.47 -1.12 -5.53
CA GLY A 128 9.39 -2.26 -5.51
C GLY A 128 9.25 -3.05 -6.80
N GLU A 129 10.35 -3.41 -7.43
CA GLU A 129 10.37 -4.25 -8.64
C GLU A 129 11.10 -5.56 -8.37
N ARG A 130 10.51 -6.66 -8.84
CA ARG A 130 11.17 -7.96 -8.81
C ARG A 130 12.13 -8.06 -9.98
N ALA A 131 13.38 -8.45 -9.72
CA ALA A 131 14.37 -8.61 -10.78
C ALA A 131 13.85 -9.56 -11.87
N GLU A 132 14.19 -9.24 -13.12
CA GLU A 132 13.99 -10.16 -14.24
C GLU A 132 14.85 -11.42 -14.02
N SER A 133 14.28 -12.59 -14.32
CA SER A 133 15.06 -13.81 -14.38
C SER A 133 16.04 -13.68 -15.55
N LEU A 134 17.33 -13.64 -15.25
CA LEU A 134 18.36 -13.78 -16.28
C LEU A 134 18.21 -15.18 -16.91
N THR A 135 17.67 -15.21 -18.09
CA THR A 135 17.62 -16.42 -18.93
C THR A 135 18.98 -16.65 -19.53
#